data_d297ed3219854f465e52f789b40ab579
#
_entry.id   d297ed3219854f465e52f789b40ab579
#
_cell.length_a   1.000
_cell.length_b   1.000
_cell.length_c   1.000
_cell.angle_alpha   90.00
_cell.angle_beta   90.00
_cell.angle_gamma   90.00
#
_symmetry.space_group_name_H-M   'P 1'
#
loop_
_entity.id
_entity.type
_entity.pdbx_description
1 polymer ?
#
loop_
_entity_poly.entity_id
_entity_poly.type
_entity_poly.pdbx_seq_one_letter_code
_entity_poly.pdbx_strand_id
1 'polypeptide(L)'
;MNGIKAVLFDVNGTLVDIRTDENDAVFRAVANVLSYSGVALRRAEVRAAYADLMAEQRSASGEQHPEFDVVAIWTQVLERHATERTRGLPAAKRAWLPLHLAETQRAVSRRRLRRYPYVRTVLDALAARFPLAVVTDGQSAWARAELHAVGLDRYFDPVVVSGDHGYRKPDRRLFDRALAHLGVAPEHAVYVGNDMHRDVYGAREAGMTTIMFTSGQGTQTYRDTRPDHVVHDHRALLPLLGLPAVGGR
;
A
#
# COMPACT_ATOMS: atom_id res chain seq x y z
N MET A 1 -20.02 -7.13 -17.44
CA MET A 1 -20.15 -7.94 -16.19
C MET A 1 -21.46 -7.59 -15.51
N ASN A 2 -22.37 -8.55 -15.37
CA ASN A 2 -23.67 -8.31 -14.72
C ASN A 2 -23.58 -8.69 -13.23
N GLY A 3 -24.28 -7.94 -12.37
CA GLY A 3 -24.36 -8.24 -10.94
C GLY A 3 -23.24 -7.71 -10.05
N ILE A 4 -22.29 -6.96 -10.61
CA ILE A 4 -21.23 -6.30 -9.81
C ILE A 4 -21.83 -5.17 -8.96
N LYS A 5 -21.44 -5.14 -7.68
CA LYS A 5 -21.90 -4.18 -6.68
C LYS A 5 -20.78 -3.36 -6.05
N ALA A 6 -19.51 -3.78 -6.20
CA ALA A 6 -18.35 -3.04 -5.68
C ALA A 6 -17.12 -3.23 -6.56
N VAL A 7 -16.22 -2.24 -6.55
CA VAL A 7 -14.93 -2.31 -7.25
C VAL A 7 -13.80 -2.01 -6.26
N LEU A 8 -12.86 -2.94 -6.14
CA LEU A 8 -11.71 -2.83 -5.27
C LEU A 8 -10.43 -2.66 -6.10
N PHE A 9 -9.47 -1.93 -5.59
CA PHE A 9 -8.24 -1.62 -6.29
C PHE A 9 -6.99 -1.90 -5.45
N ASP A 10 -5.92 -2.35 -6.09
CA ASP A 10 -4.57 -2.09 -5.63
C ASP A 10 -4.19 -0.62 -5.93
N VAL A 11 -3.14 -0.12 -5.28
CA VAL A 11 -2.67 1.28 -5.45
C VAL A 11 -1.41 1.33 -6.30
N ASN A 12 -0.34 0.72 -5.82
CA ASN A 12 1.00 0.87 -6.38
C ASN A 12 1.21 0.02 -7.64
N GLY A 13 1.42 0.67 -8.78
CA GLY A 13 1.47 0.00 -10.07
C GLY A 13 0.10 -0.18 -10.72
N THR A 14 -0.99 0.10 -10.00
CA THR A 14 -2.37 0.05 -10.50
C THR A 14 -2.95 1.44 -10.70
N LEU A 15 -3.20 2.17 -9.63
CA LEU A 15 -3.72 3.55 -9.70
C LEU A 15 -2.61 4.58 -9.77
N VAL A 16 -1.47 4.27 -9.19
CA VAL A 16 -0.34 5.17 -8.99
C VAL A 16 0.96 4.55 -9.52
N ASP A 17 1.62 5.28 -10.41
CA ASP A 17 2.98 5.02 -10.83
C ASP A 17 3.93 5.60 -9.77
N ILE A 18 4.41 4.72 -8.91
CA ILE A 18 5.35 5.06 -7.83
C ILE A 18 6.71 4.42 -8.10
N ARG A 19 7.77 5.16 -7.75
CA ARG A 19 9.14 4.63 -7.72
C ARG A 19 9.81 5.08 -6.44
N THR A 20 10.38 4.15 -5.72
CA THR A 20 11.16 4.37 -4.50
C THR A 20 12.57 3.83 -4.64
N ASP A 21 13.49 4.42 -3.90
CA ASP A 21 14.90 4.02 -3.85
C ASP A 21 15.41 4.23 -2.42
N GLU A 22 15.51 3.13 -1.67
CA GLU A 22 16.02 3.13 -0.29
C GLU A 22 17.56 3.09 -0.26
N ASN A 23 18.16 4.14 -0.73
CA ASN A 23 19.62 4.30 -0.79
C ASN A 23 20.20 4.96 0.48
N ASP A 24 21.49 5.23 0.45
CA ASP A 24 22.24 5.85 1.53
C ASP A 24 21.75 7.24 1.96
N ALA A 25 21.14 8.00 1.06
CA ALA A 25 20.60 9.32 1.40
C ALA A 25 19.40 9.20 2.36
N VAL A 26 18.60 8.15 2.21
CA VAL A 26 17.46 7.87 3.09
C VAL A 26 17.92 7.64 4.52
N PHE A 27 18.85 6.70 4.72
CA PHE A 27 19.36 6.38 6.07
C PHE A 27 20.20 7.50 6.67
N ARG A 28 20.82 8.35 5.86
CA ARG A 28 21.46 9.58 6.32
C ARG A 28 20.44 10.58 6.86
N ALA A 29 19.33 10.79 6.14
CA ALA A 29 18.28 11.70 6.59
C ALA A 29 17.65 11.21 7.91
N VAL A 30 17.36 9.92 8.01
CA VAL A 30 16.83 9.30 9.23
C VAL A 30 17.83 9.42 10.39
N ALA A 31 19.14 9.16 10.16
CA ALA A 31 20.18 9.32 11.18
C ALA A 31 20.27 10.78 11.69
N ASN A 32 20.10 11.77 10.79
CA ASN A 32 20.06 13.17 11.19
C ASN A 32 18.86 13.46 12.11
N VAL A 33 17.66 12.99 11.77
CA VAL A 33 16.47 13.14 12.64
C VAL A 33 16.68 12.48 14.00
N LEU A 34 17.24 11.26 14.02
CA LEU A 34 17.57 10.53 15.23
C LEU A 34 18.55 11.31 16.12
N SER A 35 19.57 11.94 15.53
CA SER A 35 20.58 12.71 16.27
C SER A 35 19.99 13.92 17.01
N TYR A 36 19.01 14.62 16.40
CA TYR A 36 18.28 15.70 17.08
C TYR A 36 17.44 15.21 18.28
N SER A 37 17.10 13.92 18.26
CA SER A 37 16.34 13.27 19.33
C SER A 37 17.24 12.60 20.38
N GLY A 38 18.57 12.74 20.24
CA GLY A 38 19.55 12.22 21.19
C GLY A 38 20.01 10.79 20.88
N VAL A 39 19.65 10.22 19.72
CA VAL A 39 20.11 8.89 19.28
C VAL A 39 21.26 9.07 18.29
N ALA A 40 22.48 8.73 18.68
CA ALA A 40 23.69 8.92 17.90
C ALA A 40 24.08 7.64 17.13
N LEU A 41 23.28 7.28 16.13
CA LEU A 41 23.58 6.19 15.21
C LEU A 41 24.12 6.74 13.89
N ARG A 42 25.19 6.12 13.38
CA ARG A 42 25.67 6.39 12.02
C ARG A 42 24.72 5.77 10.99
N ARG A 43 24.71 6.30 9.78
CA ARG A 43 23.88 5.84 8.66
C ARG A 43 23.86 4.29 8.49
N ALA A 44 25.03 3.66 8.55
CA ALA A 44 25.14 2.21 8.39
C ALA A 44 24.48 1.45 9.55
N GLU A 45 24.59 1.97 10.78
CA GLU A 45 23.97 1.40 11.97
C GLU A 45 22.45 1.55 11.94
N VAL A 46 21.95 2.70 11.46
CA VAL A 46 20.49 2.91 11.25
C VAL A 46 19.94 1.92 10.22
N ARG A 47 20.65 1.74 9.09
CA ARG A 47 20.26 0.77 8.06
C ARG A 47 20.23 -0.65 8.62
N ALA A 48 21.27 -1.05 9.35
CA ALA A 48 21.35 -2.39 9.96
C ALA A 48 20.22 -2.61 10.97
N ALA A 49 20.04 -1.69 11.92
CA ALA A 49 18.99 -1.80 12.92
C ALA A 49 17.58 -1.89 12.30
N TYR A 50 17.32 -1.10 11.24
CA TYR A 50 16.06 -1.17 10.50
C TYR A 50 15.87 -2.53 9.82
N ALA A 51 16.88 -3.04 9.13
CA ALA A 51 16.82 -4.32 8.42
C ALA A 51 16.65 -5.51 9.37
N ASP A 52 17.41 -5.51 10.49
CA ASP A 52 17.34 -6.57 11.50
C ASP A 52 15.95 -6.61 12.15
N LEU A 53 15.41 -5.48 12.57
CA LEU A 53 14.07 -5.40 13.16
C LEU A 53 12.96 -5.79 12.20
N MET A 54 13.08 -5.41 10.92
CA MET A 54 12.13 -5.85 9.89
C MET A 54 12.18 -7.37 9.71
N ALA A 55 13.37 -7.98 9.72
CA ALA A 55 13.54 -9.41 9.64
C ALA A 55 13.00 -10.12 10.91
N GLU A 56 13.28 -9.57 12.11
CA GLU A 56 12.73 -10.07 13.38
C GLU A 56 11.19 -10.08 13.35
N GLN A 57 10.55 -8.98 12.96
CA GLN A 57 9.08 -8.91 12.89
C GLN A 57 8.50 -9.94 11.92
N ARG A 58 9.09 -10.08 10.74
CA ARG A 58 8.62 -11.05 9.74
C ARG A 58 8.79 -12.49 10.22
N SER A 59 9.92 -12.82 10.81
CA SER A 59 10.18 -14.19 11.28
C SER A 59 9.34 -14.56 12.51
N ALA A 60 9.04 -13.59 13.39
CA ALA A 60 8.23 -13.79 14.57
C ALA A 60 6.72 -13.80 14.32
N SER A 61 6.27 -13.35 13.15
CA SER A 61 4.84 -13.19 12.88
C SER A 61 4.06 -14.49 12.78
N GLY A 62 4.71 -15.61 12.38
CA GLY A 62 4.05 -16.88 12.09
C GLY A 62 3.16 -16.88 10.82
N GLU A 63 3.08 -15.76 10.11
CA GLU A 63 2.26 -15.62 8.92
C GLU A 63 2.95 -16.19 7.68
N GLN A 64 2.16 -16.78 6.76
CA GLN A 64 2.67 -17.27 5.48
C GLN A 64 3.17 -16.13 4.58
N HIS A 65 2.51 -14.98 4.66
CA HIS A 65 2.84 -13.76 3.91
C HIS A 65 3.02 -12.59 4.88
N PRO A 66 4.13 -12.57 5.66
CA PRO A 66 4.30 -11.59 6.72
C PRO A 66 4.48 -10.17 6.19
N GLU A 67 3.86 -9.22 6.85
CA GLU A 67 4.11 -7.79 6.67
C GLU A 67 4.72 -7.22 7.97
N PHE A 68 5.52 -6.19 7.83
CA PHE A 68 6.13 -5.49 8.95
C PHE A 68 5.37 -4.20 9.28
N ASP A 69 5.58 -3.67 10.49
CA ASP A 69 5.12 -2.36 10.93
C ASP A 69 6.32 -1.42 11.06
N VAL A 70 6.41 -0.47 10.14
CA VAL A 70 7.51 0.51 10.08
C VAL A 70 7.54 1.43 11.29
N VAL A 71 6.38 1.79 11.86
CA VAL A 71 6.29 2.66 13.04
C VAL A 71 6.79 1.90 14.27
N ALA A 72 6.41 0.63 14.40
CA ALA A 72 6.92 -0.24 15.47
C ALA A 72 8.43 -0.47 15.36
N ILE A 73 8.98 -0.61 14.14
CA ILE A 73 10.44 -0.68 13.93
C ILE A 73 11.13 0.57 14.46
N TRP A 74 10.67 1.77 14.06
CA TRP A 74 11.28 3.01 14.53
C TRP A 74 11.08 3.24 16.02
N THR A 75 9.97 2.76 16.60
CA THR A 75 9.77 2.76 18.05
C THR A 75 10.85 1.94 18.74
N GLN A 76 11.09 0.72 18.29
CA GLN A 76 12.12 -0.16 18.86
C GLN A 76 13.54 0.39 18.67
N VAL A 77 13.86 1.01 17.53
CA VAL A 77 15.16 1.69 17.33
C VAL A 77 15.35 2.79 18.37
N LEU A 78 14.32 3.62 18.59
CA LEU A 78 14.37 4.70 19.58
C LEU A 78 14.53 4.15 21.01
N GLU A 79 13.83 3.08 21.37
CA GLU A 79 13.90 2.46 22.69
C GLU A 79 15.25 1.80 22.95
N ARG A 80 15.76 1.00 22.00
CA ARG A 80 17.05 0.31 22.12
C ARG A 80 18.25 1.27 22.24
N HIS A 81 18.14 2.46 21.66
CA HIS A 81 19.23 3.46 21.60
C HIS A 81 18.92 4.75 22.37
N ALA A 82 17.92 4.73 23.25
CA ALA A 82 17.50 5.90 24.02
C ALA A 82 18.61 6.39 24.97
N THR A 83 18.94 7.67 24.84
CA THR A 83 19.81 8.39 25.79
C THR A 83 18.97 9.14 26.84
N GLU A 84 19.61 9.80 27.81
CA GLU A 84 18.93 10.70 28.75
C GLU A 84 18.18 11.82 28.00
N ARG A 85 18.79 12.36 26.96
CA ARG A 85 18.15 13.37 26.09
C ARG A 85 16.89 12.82 25.43
N THR A 86 16.93 11.60 24.90
CA THR A 86 15.77 10.94 24.29
C THR A 86 14.64 10.76 25.29
N ARG A 87 14.96 10.29 26.50
CA ARG A 87 13.99 10.07 27.59
C ARG A 87 13.42 11.39 28.12
N GLY A 88 14.21 12.47 28.11
CA GLY A 88 13.80 13.80 28.54
C GLY A 88 12.97 14.59 27.52
N LEU A 89 12.74 14.07 26.30
CA LEU A 89 11.88 14.73 25.33
C LEU A 89 10.43 14.79 25.83
N PRO A 90 9.65 15.84 25.47
CA PRO A 90 8.23 15.89 25.76
C PRO A 90 7.49 14.64 25.28
N ALA A 91 6.53 14.14 26.07
CA ALA A 91 5.80 12.90 25.77
C ALA A 91 5.17 12.90 24.37
N ALA A 92 4.55 14.01 23.98
CA ALA A 92 3.96 14.17 22.65
C ALA A 92 5.01 14.02 21.52
N LYS A 93 6.22 14.53 21.72
CA LYS A 93 7.33 14.39 20.74
C LYS A 93 7.79 12.94 20.67
N ARG A 94 7.92 12.25 21.80
CA ARG A 94 8.31 10.82 21.81
C ARG A 94 7.27 9.96 21.10
N ALA A 95 5.98 10.21 21.32
CA ALA A 95 4.90 9.47 20.67
C ALA A 95 4.83 9.71 19.15
N TRP A 96 5.13 10.94 18.69
CA TRP A 96 5.11 11.30 17.27
C TRP A 96 6.35 10.86 16.49
N LEU A 97 7.50 10.78 17.17
CA LEU A 97 8.81 10.60 16.51
C LEU A 97 8.92 9.33 15.65
N PRO A 98 8.41 8.14 16.03
CA PRO A 98 8.44 6.95 15.18
C PRO A 98 7.72 7.14 13.84
N LEU A 99 6.55 7.75 13.86
CA LEU A 99 5.80 8.08 12.65
C LEU A 99 6.60 9.07 11.77
N HIS A 100 7.18 10.11 12.37
CA HIS A 100 7.99 11.09 11.65
C HIS A 100 9.23 10.46 10.98
N LEU A 101 9.87 9.48 11.62
CA LEU A 101 10.98 8.73 11.03
C LEU A 101 10.50 7.89 9.84
N ALA A 102 9.36 7.21 9.94
CA ALA A 102 8.77 6.45 8.85
C ALA A 102 8.39 7.35 7.67
N GLU A 103 7.80 8.51 7.92
CA GLU A 103 7.46 9.51 6.89
C GLU A 103 8.71 10.10 6.24
N THR A 104 9.74 10.42 7.03
CA THR A 104 11.03 10.90 6.52
C THR A 104 11.69 9.87 5.61
N GLN A 105 11.74 8.61 6.04
CA GLN A 105 12.23 7.49 5.23
C GLN A 105 11.51 7.44 3.88
N ARG A 106 10.17 7.46 3.90
CA ARG A 106 9.37 7.39 2.68
C ARG A 106 9.53 8.61 1.79
N ALA A 107 9.49 9.80 2.37
CA ALA A 107 9.62 11.06 1.64
C ALA A 107 10.96 11.16 0.89
N VAL A 108 12.06 10.74 1.52
CA VAL A 108 13.40 10.76 0.90
C VAL A 108 13.58 9.63 -0.10
N SER A 109 12.99 8.44 0.14
CA SER A 109 13.10 7.31 -0.79
C SER A 109 12.25 7.49 -2.04
N ARG A 110 11.17 8.26 -1.97
CA ARG A 110 10.21 8.42 -3.07
C ARG A 110 10.78 9.27 -4.20
N ARG A 111 11.05 8.65 -5.37
CA ARG A 111 11.56 9.30 -6.58
C ARG A 111 10.46 9.75 -7.53
N ARG A 112 9.32 9.06 -7.52
CA ARG A 112 8.17 9.37 -8.36
C ARG A 112 6.89 8.99 -7.64
N LEU A 113 5.88 9.83 -7.78
CA LEU A 113 4.51 9.57 -7.34
C LEU A 113 3.57 10.33 -8.28
N ARG A 114 2.84 9.63 -9.11
CA ARG A 114 1.86 10.21 -10.02
C ARG A 114 0.76 9.21 -10.35
N ARG A 115 -0.43 9.71 -10.61
CA ARG A 115 -1.52 8.87 -11.12
C ARG A 115 -1.18 8.33 -12.50
N TYR A 116 -1.62 7.11 -12.81
CA TYR A 116 -1.71 6.69 -14.20
C TYR A 116 -2.70 7.56 -14.98
N PRO A 117 -2.56 7.63 -16.32
CA PRO A 117 -3.52 8.37 -17.15
C PRO A 117 -4.95 7.93 -16.89
N TYR A 118 -5.88 8.89 -16.93
CA TYR A 118 -7.33 8.70 -16.80
C TYR A 118 -7.84 8.14 -15.48
N VAL A 119 -7.00 7.76 -14.52
CA VAL A 119 -7.42 7.20 -13.21
C VAL A 119 -8.50 8.06 -12.56
N ARG A 120 -8.30 9.38 -12.47
CA ARG A 120 -9.28 10.25 -11.81
C ARG A 120 -10.62 10.25 -12.56
N THR A 121 -10.61 10.40 -13.88
CA THR A 121 -11.82 10.39 -14.70
C THR A 121 -12.60 9.09 -14.56
N VAL A 122 -11.88 7.97 -14.52
CA VAL A 122 -12.49 6.64 -14.37
C VAL A 122 -13.04 6.47 -12.95
N LEU A 123 -12.31 6.89 -11.92
CA LEU A 123 -12.79 6.81 -10.54
C LEU A 123 -14.00 7.70 -10.29
N ASP A 124 -14.06 8.92 -10.89
CA ASP A 124 -15.24 9.79 -10.84
C ASP A 124 -16.50 9.07 -11.40
N ALA A 125 -16.35 8.37 -12.53
CA ALA A 125 -17.44 7.63 -13.15
C ALA A 125 -17.84 6.36 -12.36
N LEU A 126 -16.85 5.63 -11.83
CA LEU A 126 -17.09 4.41 -11.04
C LEU A 126 -17.74 4.73 -9.69
N ALA A 127 -17.26 5.78 -8.99
CA ALA A 127 -17.77 6.18 -7.68
C ALA A 127 -19.24 6.68 -7.74
N ALA A 128 -19.69 7.15 -8.89
CA ALA A 128 -21.11 7.52 -9.10
C ALA A 128 -22.04 6.27 -9.13
N ARG A 129 -21.49 5.06 -9.30
CA ARG A 129 -22.25 3.82 -9.49
C ARG A 129 -21.95 2.73 -8.48
N PHE A 130 -20.73 2.68 -7.98
CA PHE A 130 -20.23 1.62 -7.11
C PHE A 130 -19.52 2.18 -5.89
N PRO A 131 -19.65 1.58 -4.71
CA PRO A 131 -18.71 1.77 -3.63
C PRO A 131 -17.33 1.27 -4.07
N LEU A 132 -16.29 2.04 -3.73
CA LEU A 132 -14.91 1.75 -4.08
C LEU A 132 -14.08 1.52 -2.82
N ALA A 133 -13.20 0.52 -2.87
CA ALA A 133 -12.26 0.23 -1.80
C ALA A 133 -10.84 0.05 -2.32
N VAL A 134 -9.89 0.16 -1.42
CA VAL A 134 -8.48 -0.17 -1.66
C VAL A 134 -8.08 -1.36 -0.80
N VAL A 135 -7.34 -2.31 -1.41
CA VAL A 135 -6.58 -3.34 -0.70
C VAL A 135 -5.16 -3.32 -1.22
N THR A 136 -4.23 -2.78 -0.44
CA THR A 136 -2.85 -2.53 -0.89
C THR A 136 -1.81 -3.04 0.09
N ASP A 137 -0.70 -3.54 -0.46
CA ASP A 137 0.48 -3.85 0.34
C ASP A 137 1.29 -2.60 0.61
N GLY A 138 1.69 -2.39 1.86
CA GLY A 138 2.46 -1.25 2.32
C GLY A 138 2.20 -0.88 3.77
N GLN A 139 2.55 0.34 4.13
CA GLN A 139 2.41 0.88 5.48
C GLN A 139 1.38 2.01 5.47
N SER A 140 0.48 2.06 6.44
CA SER A 140 -0.54 3.13 6.53
C SER A 140 0.07 4.52 6.62
N ALA A 141 1.21 4.65 7.31
CA ALA A 141 1.98 5.89 7.36
C ALA A 141 2.35 6.44 5.98
N TRP A 142 2.41 5.58 4.97
CA TRP A 142 2.77 5.95 3.59
C TRP A 142 1.57 5.94 2.65
N ALA A 143 0.82 4.84 2.62
CA ALA A 143 -0.23 4.61 1.63
C ALA A 143 -1.33 5.68 1.68
N ARG A 144 -1.79 6.04 2.88
CA ARG A 144 -2.84 7.06 3.05
C ARG A 144 -2.35 8.45 2.66
N ALA A 145 -1.12 8.81 3.06
CA ALA A 145 -0.50 10.08 2.68
C ALA A 145 -0.26 10.19 1.16
N GLU A 146 0.10 9.09 0.50
CA GLU A 146 0.32 9.03 -0.94
C GLU A 146 -0.98 9.10 -1.73
N LEU A 147 -2.04 8.43 -1.29
CA LEU A 147 -3.40 8.58 -1.85
C LEU A 147 -3.87 10.04 -1.76
N HIS A 148 -3.68 10.68 -0.60
CA HIS A 148 -4.00 12.10 -0.41
C HIS A 148 -3.18 13.00 -1.34
N ALA A 149 -1.86 12.80 -1.40
CA ALA A 149 -0.95 13.61 -2.21
C ALA A 149 -1.29 13.56 -3.73
N VAL A 150 -1.89 12.47 -4.20
CA VAL A 150 -2.36 12.36 -5.58
C VAL A 150 -3.86 12.67 -5.73
N GLY A 151 -4.56 13.04 -4.65
CA GLY A 151 -5.98 13.43 -4.64
C GLY A 151 -6.93 12.27 -4.95
N LEU A 152 -6.59 11.07 -4.46
CA LEU A 152 -7.40 9.85 -4.64
C LEU A 152 -8.05 9.34 -3.34
N ASP A 153 -7.67 9.86 -2.19
CA ASP A 153 -8.15 9.45 -0.87
C ASP A 153 -9.68 9.49 -0.72
N ARG A 154 -10.32 10.49 -1.32
CA ARG A 154 -11.77 10.71 -1.27
C ARG A 154 -12.64 9.63 -1.94
N TYR A 155 -12.04 8.77 -2.77
CA TYR A 155 -12.80 7.77 -3.52
C TYR A 155 -13.03 6.47 -2.76
N PHE A 156 -12.24 6.18 -1.74
CA PHE A 156 -12.13 4.85 -1.19
C PHE A 156 -12.53 4.79 0.29
N ASP A 157 -13.50 3.95 0.56
CA ASP A 157 -13.89 3.52 1.90
C ASP A 157 -14.39 2.06 1.81
N PRO A 158 -13.62 1.09 2.36
CA PRO A 158 -12.40 1.24 3.18
C PRO A 158 -11.10 1.37 2.38
N VAL A 159 -10.04 1.80 3.07
CA VAL A 159 -8.65 1.66 2.65
C VAL A 159 -7.98 0.62 3.55
N VAL A 160 -7.82 -0.61 3.05
CA VAL A 160 -7.18 -1.72 3.75
C VAL A 160 -5.70 -1.76 3.36
N VAL A 161 -4.81 -1.60 4.34
CA VAL A 161 -3.36 -1.60 4.15
C VAL A 161 -2.74 -2.76 4.93
N SER A 162 -1.90 -3.56 4.29
CA SER A 162 -1.31 -4.77 4.88
C SER A 162 -0.54 -4.52 6.19
N GLY A 163 0.15 -3.39 6.30
CA GLY A 163 0.91 -2.99 7.49
C GLY A 163 0.06 -2.84 8.76
N ASP A 164 -1.25 -2.59 8.63
CA ASP A 164 -2.17 -2.51 9.75
C ASP A 164 -2.56 -3.90 10.30
N HIS A 165 -2.20 -4.97 9.58
CA HIS A 165 -2.68 -6.33 9.87
C HIS A 165 -1.56 -7.35 10.10
N GLY A 166 -0.30 -7.03 9.76
CA GLY A 166 0.84 -7.92 9.92
C GLY A 166 0.97 -9.00 8.84
N TYR A 167 0.09 -9.01 7.85
CA TYR A 167 0.14 -9.92 6.68
C TYR A 167 -0.23 -9.18 5.40
N ARG A 168 0.27 -9.67 4.27
CA ARG A 168 0.13 -9.03 2.96
C ARG A 168 -0.55 -9.93 1.93
N LYS A 169 -0.97 -9.37 0.81
CA LYS A 169 -1.47 -10.14 -0.33
C LYS A 169 -0.45 -11.21 -0.77
N PRO A 170 -0.89 -12.39 -1.17
CA PRO A 170 -2.23 -12.80 -1.57
C PRO A 170 -3.13 -13.31 -0.44
N ASP A 171 -2.83 -13.01 0.82
CA ASP A 171 -3.66 -13.45 1.93
C ASP A 171 -5.09 -12.94 1.77
N ARG A 172 -6.06 -13.89 1.67
CA ARG A 172 -7.45 -13.57 1.41
C ARG A 172 -8.08 -12.69 2.49
N ARG A 173 -7.57 -12.75 3.73
CA ARG A 173 -8.10 -11.96 4.85
C ARG A 173 -8.12 -10.46 4.58
N LEU A 174 -7.19 -9.93 3.76
CA LEU A 174 -7.20 -8.52 3.37
C LEU A 174 -8.38 -8.18 2.47
N PHE A 175 -8.69 -9.06 1.50
CA PHE A 175 -9.85 -8.89 0.62
C PHE A 175 -11.15 -9.06 1.40
N ASP A 176 -11.25 -10.08 2.25
CA ASP A 176 -12.41 -10.36 3.10
C ASP A 176 -12.75 -9.16 4.01
N ARG A 177 -11.72 -8.45 4.54
CA ARG A 177 -11.92 -7.22 5.34
C ARG A 177 -12.60 -6.10 4.53
N ALA A 178 -12.13 -5.86 3.31
CA ALA A 178 -12.73 -4.84 2.45
C ALA A 178 -14.16 -5.22 2.04
N LEU A 179 -14.39 -6.49 1.67
CA LEU A 179 -15.71 -7.02 1.32
C LEU A 179 -16.69 -6.94 2.48
N ALA A 180 -16.26 -7.30 3.70
CA ALA A 180 -17.07 -7.23 4.90
C ALA A 180 -17.47 -5.78 5.24
N HIS A 181 -16.54 -4.81 5.11
CA HIS A 181 -16.85 -3.39 5.31
C HIS A 181 -17.88 -2.88 4.31
N LEU A 182 -17.76 -3.31 3.04
CA LEU A 182 -18.70 -2.92 1.98
C LEU A 182 -20.04 -3.66 2.04
N GLY A 183 -20.14 -4.73 2.83
CA GLY A 183 -21.33 -5.59 2.87
C GLY A 183 -21.62 -6.29 1.54
N VAL A 184 -20.58 -6.63 0.77
CA VAL A 184 -20.70 -7.22 -0.58
C VAL A 184 -20.10 -8.62 -0.59
N ALA A 185 -20.84 -9.60 -1.14
CA ALA A 185 -20.32 -10.93 -1.36
C ALA A 185 -19.26 -10.94 -2.48
N PRO A 186 -18.21 -11.78 -2.37
CA PRO A 186 -17.06 -11.73 -3.28
C PRO A 186 -17.43 -11.88 -4.76
N GLU A 187 -18.42 -12.72 -5.10
CA GLU A 187 -18.91 -12.92 -6.47
C GLU A 187 -19.57 -11.68 -7.09
N HIS A 188 -19.90 -10.69 -6.27
CA HIS A 188 -20.42 -9.38 -6.68
C HIS A 188 -19.38 -8.27 -6.66
N ALA A 189 -18.13 -8.59 -6.46
CA ALA A 189 -17.02 -7.64 -6.40
C ALA A 189 -16.00 -7.91 -7.51
N VAL A 190 -15.43 -6.82 -8.01
CA VAL A 190 -14.29 -6.84 -8.94
C VAL A 190 -13.06 -6.31 -8.24
N TYR A 191 -11.95 -6.98 -8.42
CA TYR A 191 -10.63 -6.49 -7.99
C TYR A 191 -9.78 -6.12 -9.20
N VAL A 192 -9.22 -4.91 -9.18
CA VAL A 192 -8.32 -4.39 -10.21
C VAL A 192 -6.91 -4.26 -9.62
N GLY A 193 -5.95 -4.97 -10.19
CA GLY A 193 -4.57 -4.95 -9.72
C GLY A 193 -3.57 -5.18 -10.84
N ASN A 194 -2.27 -5.10 -10.55
CA ASN A 194 -1.20 -5.23 -11.54
C ASN A 194 -0.23 -6.40 -11.29
N ASP A 195 -0.44 -7.15 -10.23
CA ASP A 195 0.43 -8.26 -9.83
C ASP A 195 -0.31 -9.60 -9.91
N MET A 196 0.20 -10.53 -10.72
CA MET A 196 -0.46 -11.82 -10.96
C MET A 196 -0.57 -12.67 -9.69
N HIS A 197 0.43 -12.61 -8.80
CA HIS A 197 0.42 -13.38 -7.56
C HIS A 197 -0.40 -12.68 -6.48
N ARG A 198 -0.06 -11.43 -6.17
CA ARG A 198 -0.65 -10.71 -5.04
C ARG A 198 -2.10 -10.31 -5.29
N ASP A 199 -2.39 -9.82 -6.50
CA ASP A 199 -3.68 -9.25 -6.84
C ASP A 199 -4.60 -10.29 -7.48
N VAL A 200 -4.19 -10.83 -8.64
CA VAL A 200 -5.06 -11.72 -9.43
C VAL A 200 -5.30 -13.04 -8.69
N TYR A 201 -4.23 -13.72 -8.27
CA TYR A 201 -4.38 -14.97 -7.53
C TYR A 201 -5.08 -14.72 -6.18
N GLY A 202 -4.66 -13.71 -5.41
CA GLY A 202 -5.25 -13.42 -4.11
C GLY A 202 -6.74 -13.09 -4.16
N ALA A 203 -7.17 -12.25 -5.11
CA ALA A 203 -8.58 -11.90 -5.29
C ALA A 203 -9.42 -13.09 -5.80
N ARG A 204 -8.87 -13.95 -6.67
CA ARG A 204 -9.54 -15.19 -7.09
C ARG A 204 -9.75 -16.15 -5.94
N GLU A 205 -8.75 -16.36 -5.09
CA GLU A 205 -8.89 -17.18 -3.88
C GLU A 205 -9.95 -16.62 -2.91
N ALA A 206 -10.16 -15.31 -2.94
CA ALA A 206 -11.25 -14.67 -2.20
C ALA A 206 -12.62 -14.78 -2.91
N GLY A 207 -12.68 -15.28 -4.15
CA GLY A 207 -13.92 -15.48 -4.92
C GLY A 207 -14.37 -14.27 -5.75
N MET A 208 -13.48 -13.32 -5.99
CA MET A 208 -13.78 -12.10 -6.75
C MET A 208 -13.50 -12.26 -8.24
N THR A 209 -14.15 -11.46 -9.07
CA THR A 209 -13.76 -11.26 -10.47
C THR A 209 -12.51 -10.40 -10.54
N THR A 210 -11.56 -10.73 -11.40
CA THR A 210 -10.24 -10.10 -11.47
C THR A 210 -10.00 -9.38 -12.78
N ILE A 211 -9.44 -8.17 -12.69
CA ILE A 211 -8.98 -7.39 -13.84
C ILE A 211 -7.49 -7.06 -13.64
N MET A 212 -6.65 -7.56 -14.53
CA MET A 212 -5.23 -7.23 -14.56
C MET A 212 -5.00 -5.92 -15.31
N PHE A 213 -4.42 -4.93 -14.64
CA PHE A 213 -3.88 -3.73 -15.29
C PHE A 213 -2.40 -3.92 -15.62
N THR A 214 -2.04 -3.81 -16.87
CA THR A 214 -0.66 -4.04 -17.33
C THR A 214 0.18 -2.78 -17.24
N SER A 215 0.80 -2.55 -16.10
CA SER A 215 1.65 -1.37 -15.86
C SER A 215 3.14 -1.60 -16.10
N GLY A 216 3.56 -2.82 -16.31
CA GLY A 216 4.97 -3.21 -16.33
C GLY A 216 5.63 -3.28 -14.94
N GLN A 217 4.85 -3.10 -13.86
CA GLN A 217 5.24 -3.33 -12.48
C GLN A 217 4.59 -4.62 -11.95
N GLY A 218 5.13 -5.17 -10.87
CA GLY A 218 4.60 -6.40 -10.27
C GLY A 218 4.94 -7.67 -11.04
N THR A 219 4.48 -8.79 -10.51
CA THR A 219 4.66 -10.13 -11.09
C THR A 219 3.71 -10.32 -12.26
N GLN A 220 4.22 -10.66 -13.43
CA GLN A 220 3.41 -10.76 -14.66
C GLN A 220 2.83 -12.17 -14.88
N THR A 221 3.38 -13.18 -14.24
CA THR A 221 2.93 -14.58 -14.32
C THR A 221 3.00 -15.23 -12.95
N TYR A 222 2.05 -16.10 -12.62
CA TYR A 222 2.08 -16.89 -11.40
C TYR A 222 1.33 -18.21 -11.59
N ARG A 223 2.04 -19.35 -11.58
CA ARG A 223 1.47 -20.70 -11.81
C ARG A 223 0.58 -20.68 -13.05
N ASP A 224 -0.57 -21.35 -13.00
CA ASP A 224 -1.60 -21.35 -14.05
C ASP A 224 -2.68 -20.27 -13.85
N THR A 225 -2.38 -19.26 -13.01
CA THR A 225 -3.31 -18.16 -12.72
C THR A 225 -3.53 -17.30 -13.95
N ARG A 226 -4.80 -17.03 -14.25
CA ARG A 226 -5.21 -16.11 -15.33
C ARG A 226 -6.23 -15.12 -14.78
N PRO A 227 -6.14 -13.84 -15.12
CA PRO A 227 -7.17 -12.88 -14.79
C PRO A 227 -8.41 -13.11 -15.67
N ASP A 228 -9.59 -12.72 -15.19
CA ASP A 228 -10.82 -12.79 -15.98
C ASP A 228 -10.80 -11.76 -17.12
N HIS A 229 -10.17 -10.58 -16.88
CA HIS A 229 -9.95 -9.56 -17.89
C HIS A 229 -8.55 -8.93 -17.77
N VAL A 230 -8.07 -8.39 -18.90
CA VAL A 230 -6.82 -7.62 -18.96
C VAL A 230 -7.10 -6.26 -19.57
N VAL A 231 -6.59 -5.21 -18.95
CA VAL A 231 -6.70 -3.83 -19.45
C VAL A 231 -5.32 -3.16 -19.49
N HIS A 232 -5.10 -2.37 -20.54
CA HIS A 232 -3.87 -1.59 -20.73
C HIS A 232 -4.11 -0.08 -20.47
N ASP A 233 -5.37 0.30 -20.31
CA ASP A 233 -5.83 1.67 -20.09
C ASP A 233 -7.01 1.63 -19.12
N HIS A 234 -7.02 2.49 -18.13
CA HIS A 234 -8.08 2.55 -17.12
C HIS A 234 -9.46 2.82 -17.72
N ARG A 235 -9.55 3.54 -18.85
CA ARG A 235 -10.82 3.80 -19.53
C ARG A 235 -11.56 2.53 -19.94
N ALA A 236 -10.81 1.43 -20.20
CA ALA A 236 -11.40 0.15 -20.52
C ALA A 236 -12.19 -0.48 -19.36
N LEU A 237 -11.99 -0.05 -18.13
CA LEU A 237 -12.76 -0.50 -16.98
C LEU A 237 -14.25 -0.12 -17.10
N LEU A 238 -14.55 1.04 -17.68
CA LEU A 238 -15.93 1.54 -17.76
C LEU A 238 -16.86 0.63 -18.56
N PRO A 239 -16.58 0.32 -19.85
CA PRO A 239 -17.44 -0.59 -20.61
C PRO A 239 -17.47 -2.01 -20.04
N LEU A 240 -16.38 -2.51 -19.44
CA LEU A 240 -16.37 -3.80 -18.75
C LEU A 240 -17.36 -3.83 -17.58
N LEU A 241 -17.55 -2.69 -16.89
CA LEU A 241 -18.47 -2.54 -15.76
C LEU A 241 -19.85 -1.97 -16.18
N GLY A 242 -20.15 -1.94 -17.47
CA GLY A 242 -21.45 -1.50 -17.99
C GLY A 242 -21.68 0.02 -17.96
N LEU A 243 -20.58 0.80 -17.90
CA LEU A 243 -20.63 2.26 -17.95
C LEU A 243 -20.24 2.78 -19.35
N PRO A 244 -20.69 3.97 -19.75
CA PRO A 244 -20.29 4.58 -21.01
C PRO A 244 -18.76 4.78 -21.10
N ALA A 245 -18.19 4.51 -22.26
CA ALA A 245 -16.78 4.79 -22.51
C ALA A 245 -16.53 6.31 -22.45
N VAL A 246 -15.42 6.70 -21.79
CA VAL A 246 -14.96 8.11 -21.82
C VAL A 246 -14.17 8.31 -23.11
N GLY A 247 -14.58 9.27 -23.92
CA GLY A 247 -13.91 9.63 -25.16
C GLY A 247 -12.46 10.09 -24.90
N GLY A 248 -11.51 9.63 -25.72
CA GLY A 248 -10.19 10.26 -25.82
C GLY A 248 -10.33 11.62 -26.51
N ARG A 249 -9.87 12.68 -25.83
CA ARG A 249 -9.51 13.93 -26.52
C ARG A 249 -8.05 13.87 -26.88
#